data_c02feaa3e53109d645aa34648ce917db
#
_entry.id   c02feaa3e53109d645aa34648ce917db
#
_cell.length_a   1.000
_cell.length_b   1.000
_cell.length_c   1.000
_cell.angle_alpha   90.00
_cell.angle_beta   90.00
_cell.angle_gamma   90.00
#
_symmetry.space_group_name_H-M   'P 1'
#
loop_
_entity.id
_entity.type
_entity.pdbx_description
1 polymer ?
#
loop_
_entity_poly.entity_id
_entity_poly.type
_entity_poly.pdbx_seq_one_letter_code
_entity_poly.pdbx_strand_id
1 'polypeptide(L)'
;MNESYRLGEQSIIAHLQRLANGASTAELDVAALPPELRAIGEQLQKTLAILQQERELLEHGAYIDSLTNLGNRGGLDRHVDQLWRKGTPFTCAYIDIDRLKHCNDKFGHAEGNRYILSICRALTETMEPDELLFRIGGDEFVLISPTTDEAELEQRLERTRANLIEATSGDKAPMIASFSFGCSRVDPLAGDTRRQMTKDADRKMYRYKLMYRVQ
;
A
#
# COMPACT_ATOMS: atom_id res chain seq x y z
N MET A 1 -32.16 35.67 -25.33
CA MET A 1 -31.40 34.49 -24.86
C MET A 1 -32.41 33.38 -24.63
N ASN A 2 -32.28 32.26 -25.33
CA ASN A 2 -33.31 31.20 -25.40
C ASN A 2 -33.35 30.47 -24.03
N GLU A 3 -34.55 30.11 -23.55
CA GLU A 3 -34.77 29.39 -22.29
C GLU A 3 -34.01 28.06 -22.25
N SER A 4 -33.90 27.38 -23.36
CA SER A 4 -33.11 26.15 -23.55
C SER A 4 -31.61 26.36 -23.27
N TYR A 5 -31.05 27.52 -23.66
CA TYR A 5 -29.64 27.85 -23.40
C TYR A 5 -29.40 28.05 -21.91
N ARG A 6 -30.30 28.75 -21.20
CA ARG A 6 -30.20 28.95 -19.73
C ARG A 6 -30.26 27.64 -18.97
N LEU A 7 -31.13 26.72 -19.35
CA LEU A 7 -31.23 25.41 -18.73
C LEU A 7 -29.94 24.57 -18.93
N GLY A 8 -29.35 24.62 -20.11
CA GLY A 8 -28.08 23.96 -20.41
C GLY A 8 -26.90 24.54 -19.60
N GLU A 9 -26.83 25.87 -19.50
CA GLU A 9 -25.84 26.56 -18.67
C GLU A 9 -25.94 26.17 -17.19
N GLN A 10 -27.18 26.15 -16.66
CA GLN A 10 -27.46 25.72 -15.29
C GLN A 10 -27.07 24.25 -15.06
N SER A 11 -27.28 23.38 -16.04
CA SER A 11 -26.88 21.97 -15.99
C SER A 11 -25.36 21.81 -15.86
N ILE A 12 -24.57 22.56 -16.65
CA ILE A 12 -23.11 22.58 -16.58
C ILE A 12 -22.63 23.10 -15.21
N ILE A 13 -23.20 24.21 -14.73
CA ILE A 13 -22.86 24.80 -13.43
C ILE A 13 -23.16 23.81 -12.30
N ALA A 14 -24.34 23.20 -12.29
CA ALA A 14 -24.72 22.21 -11.28
C ALA A 14 -23.81 20.97 -11.30
N HIS A 15 -23.33 20.56 -12.47
CA HIS A 15 -22.35 19.48 -12.61
C HIS A 15 -21.00 19.87 -11.97
N LEU A 16 -20.47 21.04 -12.28
CA LEU A 16 -19.23 21.56 -11.69
C LEU A 16 -19.33 21.71 -10.18
N GLN A 17 -20.47 22.20 -9.66
CA GLN A 17 -20.69 22.31 -8.21
C GLN A 17 -20.72 20.94 -7.51
N ARG A 18 -21.32 19.92 -8.13
CA ARG A 18 -21.30 18.54 -7.59
C ARG A 18 -19.88 17.98 -7.54
N LEU A 19 -19.08 18.21 -8.57
CA LEU A 19 -17.67 17.81 -8.58
C LEU A 19 -16.86 18.55 -7.51
N ALA A 20 -17.06 19.84 -7.35
CA ALA A 20 -16.41 20.65 -6.31
C ALA A 20 -16.74 20.16 -4.88
N ASN A 21 -17.95 19.61 -4.68
CA ASN A 21 -18.41 19.04 -3.41
C ASN A 21 -18.03 17.55 -3.22
N GLY A 22 -17.16 17.01 -4.08
CA GLY A 22 -16.62 15.65 -3.93
C GLY A 22 -17.46 14.52 -4.54
N ALA A 23 -18.46 14.82 -5.35
CA ALA A 23 -19.20 13.81 -6.09
C ALA A 23 -18.35 13.29 -7.27
N SER A 24 -17.85 12.07 -7.15
CA SER A 24 -16.82 11.48 -8.01
C SER A 24 -17.31 11.00 -9.40
N THR A 25 -18.61 10.86 -9.65
CA THR A 25 -19.10 10.08 -10.83
C THR A 25 -20.35 10.63 -11.52
N ALA A 26 -20.74 11.86 -11.26
CA ALA A 26 -21.88 12.42 -12.02
C ALA A 26 -21.40 12.79 -13.44
N GLU A 27 -21.70 11.95 -14.43
CA GLU A 27 -21.49 12.33 -15.83
C GLU A 27 -22.42 13.48 -16.22
N LEU A 28 -21.86 14.44 -16.96
CA LEU A 28 -22.66 15.48 -17.61
C LEU A 28 -23.37 14.86 -18.82
N ASP A 29 -24.68 14.88 -18.86
CA ASP A 29 -25.43 14.45 -20.06
C ASP A 29 -25.29 15.50 -21.17
N VAL A 30 -24.22 15.34 -21.97
CA VAL A 30 -23.92 16.25 -23.08
C VAL A 30 -24.99 16.17 -24.18
N ALA A 31 -25.66 15.02 -24.33
CA ALA A 31 -26.70 14.84 -25.33
C ALA A 31 -27.94 15.69 -25.00
N ALA A 32 -28.22 15.90 -23.73
CA ALA A 32 -29.30 16.75 -23.24
C ALA A 32 -29.02 18.26 -23.36
N LEU A 33 -27.76 18.65 -23.63
CA LEU A 33 -27.40 20.07 -23.78
C LEU A 33 -27.88 20.65 -25.09
N PRO A 34 -28.25 21.95 -25.15
CA PRO A 34 -28.48 22.67 -26.37
C PRO A 34 -27.30 22.55 -27.35
N PRO A 35 -27.54 22.52 -28.68
CA PRO A 35 -26.48 22.33 -29.67
C PRO A 35 -25.28 23.29 -29.49
N GLU A 36 -25.55 24.52 -29.09
CA GLU A 36 -24.55 25.59 -28.92
C GLU A 36 -23.61 25.31 -27.70
N LEU A 37 -24.06 24.51 -26.73
CA LEU A 37 -23.30 24.17 -25.52
C LEU A 37 -22.68 22.77 -25.59
N ARG A 38 -23.01 21.93 -26.56
CA ARG A 38 -22.51 20.54 -26.66
C ARG A 38 -20.99 20.49 -26.77
N ALA A 39 -20.41 21.34 -27.63
CA ALA A 39 -18.97 21.39 -27.82
C ALA A 39 -18.24 21.76 -26.51
N ILE A 40 -18.82 22.67 -25.70
CA ILE A 40 -18.30 23.03 -24.40
C ILE A 40 -18.44 21.86 -23.43
N GLY A 41 -19.58 21.18 -23.40
CA GLY A 41 -19.84 20.00 -22.59
C GLY A 41 -18.86 18.86 -22.88
N GLU A 42 -18.62 18.55 -24.16
CA GLU A 42 -17.65 17.55 -24.60
C GLU A 42 -16.23 17.90 -24.19
N GLN A 43 -15.82 19.16 -24.34
CA GLN A 43 -14.49 19.61 -23.95
C GLN A 43 -14.30 19.54 -22.43
N LEU A 44 -15.33 19.90 -21.65
CA LEU A 44 -15.34 19.79 -20.20
C LEU A 44 -15.17 18.34 -19.76
N GLN A 45 -15.93 17.40 -20.34
CA GLN A 45 -15.79 15.97 -20.03
C GLN A 45 -14.38 15.45 -20.33
N LYS A 46 -13.81 15.80 -21.49
CA LYS A 46 -12.43 15.41 -21.84
C LYS A 46 -11.41 15.95 -20.85
N THR A 47 -11.55 17.21 -20.48
CA THR A 47 -10.63 17.85 -19.51
C THR A 47 -10.75 17.18 -18.13
N LEU A 48 -11.96 16.90 -17.66
CA LEU A 48 -12.18 16.22 -16.39
C LEU A 48 -11.63 14.79 -16.40
N ALA A 49 -11.79 14.05 -17.49
CA ALA A 49 -11.22 12.71 -17.64
C ALA A 49 -9.67 12.72 -17.55
N ILE A 50 -9.04 13.70 -18.22
CA ILE A 50 -7.58 13.88 -18.15
C ILE A 50 -7.14 14.19 -16.71
N LEU A 51 -7.81 15.14 -16.04
CA LEU A 51 -7.48 15.52 -14.66
C LEU A 51 -7.68 14.35 -13.67
N GLN A 52 -8.72 13.53 -13.88
CA GLN A 52 -8.93 12.33 -13.08
C GLN A 52 -7.81 11.31 -13.29
N GLN A 53 -7.42 11.06 -14.53
CA GLN A 53 -6.32 10.15 -14.86
C GLN A 53 -4.99 10.65 -14.28
N GLU A 54 -4.68 11.95 -14.40
CA GLU A 54 -3.47 12.53 -13.80
C GLU A 54 -3.50 12.41 -12.27
N ARG A 55 -4.64 12.66 -11.63
CA ARG A 55 -4.81 12.49 -10.20
C ARG A 55 -4.57 11.03 -9.78
N GLU A 56 -5.15 10.05 -10.47
CA GLU A 56 -4.94 8.63 -10.19
C GLU A 56 -3.47 8.23 -10.34
N LEU A 57 -2.78 8.72 -11.38
CA LEU A 57 -1.35 8.49 -11.55
C LEU A 57 -0.51 9.09 -10.42
N LEU A 58 -0.84 10.32 -9.99
CA LEU A 58 -0.16 10.98 -8.88
C LEU A 58 -0.43 10.26 -7.55
N GLU A 59 -1.67 9.85 -7.28
CA GLU A 59 -2.02 9.08 -6.09
C GLU A 59 -1.34 7.70 -6.12
N HIS A 60 -1.28 7.03 -7.26
CA HIS A 60 -0.57 5.76 -7.40
C HIS A 60 0.92 5.93 -7.08
N GLY A 61 1.61 6.91 -7.69
CA GLY A 61 3.01 7.21 -7.41
C GLY A 61 3.28 7.64 -5.97
N ALA A 62 2.31 8.31 -5.32
CA ALA A 62 2.44 8.76 -3.94
C ALA A 62 2.29 7.63 -2.90
N TYR A 63 1.54 6.56 -3.22
CA TYR A 63 1.14 5.55 -2.23
C TYR A 63 1.55 4.12 -2.56
N ILE A 64 2.09 3.84 -3.76
CA ILE A 64 2.45 2.49 -4.23
C ILE A 64 3.96 2.40 -4.50
N ASP A 65 4.57 1.27 -4.15
CA ASP A 65 5.95 0.91 -4.49
C ASP A 65 6.01 0.33 -5.90
N SER A 66 6.84 0.91 -6.77
CA SER A 66 6.91 0.56 -8.19
C SER A 66 7.49 -0.83 -8.48
N LEU A 67 8.28 -1.41 -7.58
CA LEU A 67 8.86 -2.75 -7.77
C LEU A 67 7.88 -3.85 -7.35
N THR A 68 7.22 -3.69 -6.21
CA THR A 68 6.41 -4.74 -5.59
C THR A 68 4.92 -4.57 -5.83
N ASN A 69 4.48 -3.40 -6.30
CA ASN A 69 3.07 -3.00 -6.42
C ASN A 69 2.30 -3.04 -5.09
N LEU A 70 3.01 -3.05 -3.95
CA LEU A 70 2.45 -2.91 -2.61
C LEU A 70 2.30 -1.43 -2.25
N GLY A 71 1.58 -1.14 -1.17
CA GLY A 71 1.63 0.19 -0.59
C GLY A 71 3.06 0.58 -0.21
N ASN A 72 3.42 1.85 -0.43
CA ASN A 72 4.70 2.40 0.01
C ASN A 72 4.57 3.05 1.41
N ARG A 73 5.60 3.75 1.89
CA ARG A 73 5.59 4.46 3.18
C ARG A 73 4.44 5.45 3.29
N GLY A 74 4.13 6.21 2.23
CA GLY A 74 2.98 7.13 2.21
C GLY A 74 1.65 6.41 2.33
N GLY A 75 1.53 5.24 1.68
CA GLY A 75 0.37 4.35 1.82
C GLY A 75 0.20 3.82 3.24
N LEU A 76 1.29 3.40 3.88
CA LEU A 76 1.29 2.99 5.30
C LEU A 76 0.83 4.13 6.21
N ASP A 77 1.42 5.31 6.08
CA ASP A 77 1.09 6.46 6.91
C ASP A 77 -0.39 6.82 6.80
N ARG A 78 -0.93 6.84 5.58
CA ARG A 78 -2.35 7.10 5.31
C ARG A 78 -3.25 6.04 5.96
N HIS A 79 -2.91 4.76 5.85
CA HIS A 79 -3.69 3.66 6.42
C HIS A 79 -3.68 3.72 7.96
N VAL A 80 -2.51 3.88 8.55
CA VAL A 80 -2.33 4.00 9.98
C VAL A 80 -3.09 5.22 10.53
N ASP A 81 -3.10 6.37 9.83
CA ASP A 81 -3.92 7.53 10.18
C ASP A 81 -5.40 7.21 10.28
N GLN A 82 -5.91 6.38 9.38
CA GLN A 82 -7.32 5.96 9.41
C GLN A 82 -7.62 5.07 10.62
N LEU A 83 -6.74 4.12 10.96
CA LEU A 83 -6.89 3.26 12.13
C LEU A 83 -6.89 4.09 13.43
N TRP A 84 -5.96 5.06 13.56
CA TRP A 84 -5.91 5.97 14.70
C TRP A 84 -7.17 6.80 14.86
N ARG A 85 -7.68 7.41 13.76
CA ARG A 85 -8.92 8.19 13.78
C ARG A 85 -10.14 7.38 14.18
N LYS A 86 -10.17 6.09 13.80
CA LYS A 86 -11.26 5.17 14.14
C LYS A 86 -11.10 4.55 15.53
N GLY A 87 -9.94 4.70 16.17
CA GLY A 87 -9.62 4.00 17.41
C GLY A 87 -9.59 2.47 17.25
N THR A 88 -9.25 1.97 16.07
CA THR A 88 -9.28 0.54 15.75
C THR A 88 -7.97 -0.10 16.18
N PRO A 89 -8.00 -1.10 17.10
CA PRO A 89 -6.81 -1.88 17.44
C PRO A 89 -6.35 -2.76 16.27
N PHE A 90 -5.04 -3.00 16.17
CA PHE A 90 -4.43 -3.82 15.13
C PHE A 90 -3.09 -4.38 15.61
N THR A 91 -2.55 -5.34 14.86
CA THR A 91 -1.17 -5.79 15.05
C THR A 91 -0.34 -5.34 13.85
N CYS A 92 0.85 -4.81 14.09
CA CYS A 92 1.81 -4.53 13.04
C CYS A 92 3.02 -5.47 13.15
N ALA A 93 3.53 -5.93 11.99
CA ALA A 93 4.81 -6.61 11.92
C ALA A 93 5.77 -5.78 11.07
N TYR A 94 6.93 -5.45 11.64
CA TYR A 94 8.07 -4.92 10.90
C TYR A 94 8.91 -6.08 10.40
N ILE A 95 9.22 -6.07 9.11
CA ILE A 95 9.88 -7.16 8.39
C ILE A 95 11.05 -6.57 7.63
N ASP A 96 12.20 -7.22 7.69
CA ASP A 96 13.41 -6.81 7.00
C ASP A 96 14.02 -8.00 6.25
N ILE A 97 14.34 -7.82 4.99
CA ILE A 97 14.93 -8.85 4.14
C ILE A 97 16.37 -9.14 4.59
N ASP A 98 16.65 -10.39 4.91
CA ASP A 98 17.98 -10.79 5.30
C ASP A 98 18.94 -10.80 4.10
N ARG A 99 20.15 -10.25 4.27
CA ARG A 99 21.26 -10.31 3.31
C ARG A 99 20.99 -9.72 1.91
N LEU A 100 20.01 -8.82 1.75
CA LEU A 100 19.74 -8.19 0.45
C LEU A 100 21.00 -7.50 -0.12
N LYS A 101 21.77 -6.80 0.72
CA LYS A 101 23.03 -6.18 0.29
C LYS A 101 24.00 -7.21 -0.26
N HIS A 102 24.18 -8.36 0.39
CA HIS A 102 25.04 -9.42 -0.09
C HIS A 102 24.56 -10.00 -1.45
N CYS A 103 23.26 -10.14 -1.62
CA CYS A 103 22.66 -10.54 -2.90
C CYS A 103 23.01 -9.53 -4.01
N ASN A 104 22.81 -8.24 -3.76
CA ASN A 104 23.13 -7.18 -4.69
C ASN A 104 24.62 -7.14 -5.05
N ASP A 105 25.50 -7.23 -4.05
CA ASP A 105 26.95 -7.15 -4.24
C ASP A 105 27.49 -8.34 -5.03
N LYS A 106 26.90 -9.54 -4.85
CA LYS A 106 27.36 -10.76 -5.50
C LYS A 106 26.73 -11.03 -6.87
N PHE A 107 25.44 -10.72 -7.03
CA PHE A 107 24.67 -11.10 -8.21
C PHE A 107 24.07 -9.91 -8.98
N GLY A 108 24.27 -8.70 -8.49
CA GLY A 108 23.76 -7.47 -9.09
C GLY A 108 22.32 -7.12 -8.70
N HIS A 109 21.94 -5.87 -8.93
CA HIS A 109 20.62 -5.33 -8.55
C HIS A 109 19.43 -6.04 -9.19
N ALA A 110 19.60 -6.58 -10.40
CA ALA A 110 18.52 -7.33 -11.05
C ALA A 110 18.13 -8.58 -10.25
N GLU A 111 19.13 -9.29 -9.70
CA GLU A 111 18.90 -10.45 -8.85
C GLU A 111 18.38 -10.04 -7.47
N GLY A 112 18.87 -8.94 -6.91
CA GLY A 112 18.31 -8.35 -5.69
C GLY A 112 16.82 -8.01 -5.82
N ASN A 113 16.40 -7.48 -6.96
CA ASN A 113 14.99 -7.23 -7.24
C ASN A 113 14.17 -8.54 -7.29
N ARG A 114 14.68 -9.61 -7.91
CA ARG A 114 14.03 -10.94 -7.89
C ARG A 114 13.93 -11.49 -6.48
N TYR A 115 14.98 -11.30 -5.69
CA TYR A 115 15.02 -11.69 -4.28
C TYR A 115 13.97 -10.97 -3.45
N ILE A 116 13.80 -9.65 -3.61
CA ILE A 116 12.74 -8.86 -2.99
C ILE A 116 11.36 -9.39 -3.41
N LEU A 117 11.15 -9.63 -4.71
CA LEU A 117 9.88 -10.12 -5.24
C LEU A 117 9.53 -11.53 -4.75
N SER A 118 10.52 -12.40 -4.53
CA SER A 118 10.28 -13.75 -3.98
C SER A 118 9.76 -13.70 -2.55
N ILE A 119 10.33 -12.82 -1.72
CA ILE A 119 9.89 -12.60 -0.34
C ILE A 119 8.52 -11.92 -0.31
N CYS A 120 8.31 -10.90 -1.16
CA CYS A 120 7.04 -10.23 -1.31
C CYS A 120 5.92 -11.25 -1.64
N ARG A 121 6.16 -12.15 -2.59
CA ARG A 121 5.21 -13.22 -2.96
C ARG A 121 4.92 -14.14 -1.78
N ALA A 122 5.95 -14.65 -1.09
CA ALA A 122 5.77 -15.53 0.05
C ALA A 122 4.93 -14.88 1.17
N LEU A 123 5.15 -13.59 1.42
CA LEU A 123 4.35 -12.83 2.39
C LEU A 123 2.90 -12.67 1.92
N THR A 124 2.68 -12.25 0.66
CA THR A 124 1.33 -12.00 0.14
C THR A 124 0.50 -13.28 0.00
N GLU A 125 1.11 -14.42 -0.33
CA GLU A 125 0.43 -15.72 -0.43
C GLU A 125 -0.08 -16.25 0.94
N THR A 126 0.45 -15.74 2.04
CA THR A 126 0.08 -16.16 3.40
C THR A 126 -0.72 -15.11 4.15
N MET A 127 -1.06 -13.99 3.52
CA MET A 127 -1.89 -12.95 4.12
C MET A 127 -3.34 -13.40 4.28
N GLU A 128 -3.94 -12.98 5.38
CA GLU A 128 -5.38 -13.12 5.62
C GLU A 128 -6.16 -11.98 4.92
N PRO A 129 -7.47 -12.15 4.69
CA PRO A 129 -8.32 -11.06 4.23
C PRO A 129 -8.20 -9.83 5.14
N ASP A 130 -8.24 -8.64 4.55
CA ASP A 130 -8.13 -7.35 5.25
C ASP A 130 -6.73 -7.01 5.82
N GLU A 131 -5.73 -7.86 5.62
CA GLU A 131 -4.35 -7.51 5.89
C GLU A 131 -3.74 -6.68 4.77
N LEU A 132 -2.87 -5.74 5.13
CA LEU A 132 -2.18 -4.90 4.17
C LEU A 132 -0.67 -4.97 4.39
N LEU A 133 0.05 -5.20 3.31
CA LEU A 133 1.51 -5.21 3.27
C LEU A 133 2.02 -3.95 2.56
N PHE A 134 3.01 -3.31 3.17
CA PHE A 134 3.65 -2.10 2.68
C PHE A 134 5.15 -2.30 2.57
N ARG A 135 5.77 -1.79 1.51
CA ARG A 135 7.21 -1.68 1.40
C ARG A 135 7.65 -0.26 1.74
N ILE A 136 8.38 -0.09 2.82
CA ILE A 136 8.71 1.22 3.39
C ILE A 136 10.17 1.65 3.19
N GLY A 137 11.00 0.74 2.71
CA GLY A 137 12.42 0.95 2.45
C GLY A 137 12.92 -0.03 1.38
N GLY A 138 14.22 -0.09 1.16
CA GLY A 138 14.84 -1.00 0.21
C GLY A 138 14.59 -2.47 0.54
N ASP A 139 14.77 -2.82 1.81
CA ASP A 139 14.66 -4.16 2.40
C ASP A 139 13.60 -4.23 3.51
N GLU A 140 12.87 -3.14 3.77
CA GLU A 140 11.94 -3.01 4.89
C GLU A 140 10.48 -3.10 4.44
N PHE A 141 9.70 -3.94 5.12
CA PHE A 141 8.25 -4.08 4.95
C PHE A 141 7.51 -3.90 6.26
N VAL A 142 6.25 -3.50 6.17
CA VAL A 142 5.32 -3.47 7.32
C VAL A 142 4.03 -4.17 6.92
N LEU A 143 3.63 -5.16 7.70
CA LEU A 143 2.32 -5.79 7.59
C LEU A 143 1.42 -5.23 8.68
N ILE A 144 0.23 -4.80 8.30
CA ILE A 144 -0.85 -4.39 9.22
C ILE A 144 -1.93 -5.46 9.17
N SER A 145 -2.24 -6.04 10.32
CA SER A 145 -3.26 -7.08 10.48
C SER A 145 -4.37 -6.61 11.43
N PRO A 146 -5.64 -6.83 11.09
CA PRO A 146 -6.76 -6.53 11.99
C PRO A 146 -6.80 -7.49 13.19
N THR A 147 -6.05 -8.59 13.19
CA THR A 147 -5.94 -9.45 14.38
C THR A 147 -5.30 -8.70 15.54
N THR A 148 -5.79 -8.94 16.74
CA THR A 148 -5.19 -8.43 17.98
C THR A 148 -4.38 -9.50 18.71
N ASP A 149 -4.28 -10.69 18.15
CA ASP A 149 -3.42 -11.77 18.64
C ASP A 149 -2.04 -11.70 17.95
N GLU A 150 -1.09 -11.11 18.68
CA GLU A 150 0.29 -10.95 18.22
C GLU A 150 0.97 -12.33 18.00
N ALA A 151 0.68 -13.32 18.85
CA ALA A 151 1.30 -14.63 18.76
C ALA A 151 0.82 -15.42 17.51
N GLU A 152 -0.42 -15.24 17.12
CA GLU A 152 -0.97 -15.82 15.89
C GLU A 152 -0.21 -15.29 14.66
N LEU A 153 -0.02 -13.97 14.57
CA LEU A 153 0.71 -13.36 13.48
C LEU A 153 2.18 -13.79 13.46
N GLU A 154 2.84 -13.85 14.64
CA GLU A 154 4.22 -14.33 14.76
C GLU A 154 4.38 -15.76 14.25
N GLN A 155 3.51 -16.67 14.66
CA GLN A 155 3.55 -18.07 14.22
C GLN A 155 3.34 -18.21 12.70
N ARG A 156 2.46 -17.40 12.12
CA ARG A 156 2.22 -17.41 10.68
C ARG A 156 3.42 -16.90 9.90
N LEU A 157 4.02 -15.79 10.31
CA LEU A 157 5.24 -15.27 9.70
C LEU A 157 6.42 -16.22 9.82
N GLU A 158 6.57 -16.90 10.96
CA GLU A 158 7.61 -17.93 11.13
C GLU A 158 7.41 -19.11 10.19
N ARG A 159 6.19 -19.59 10.01
CA ARG A 159 5.89 -20.64 9.02
C ARG A 159 6.18 -20.18 7.58
N THR A 160 5.78 -18.94 7.25
CA THR A 160 6.08 -18.35 5.94
C THR A 160 7.57 -18.30 5.68
N ARG A 161 8.36 -17.88 6.66
CA ARG A 161 9.82 -17.83 6.58
C ARG A 161 10.44 -19.22 6.40
N ALA A 162 9.99 -20.20 7.17
CA ALA A 162 10.49 -21.57 7.08
C ALA A 162 10.22 -22.19 5.70
N ASN A 163 9.01 -22.02 5.17
CA ASN A 163 8.63 -22.48 3.83
C ASN A 163 9.47 -21.79 2.73
N LEU A 164 9.72 -20.50 2.87
CA LEU A 164 10.54 -19.73 1.92
C LEU A 164 11.99 -20.22 1.91
N ILE A 165 12.58 -20.47 3.09
CA ILE A 165 13.93 -21.03 3.23
C ILE A 165 13.99 -22.40 2.54
N GLU A 166 13.04 -23.29 2.79
CA GLU A 166 12.98 -24.60 2.17
C GLU A 166 12.82 -24.50 0.65
N ALA A 167 11.94 -23.64 0.17
CA ALA A 167 11.70 -23.44 -1.25
C ALA A 167 12.91 -22.90 -2.02
N THR A 168 13.81 -22.16 -1.34
CA THR A 168 14.99 -21.53 -1.94
C THR A 168 16.30 -22.22 -1.58
N SER A 169 16.26 -23.34 -0.83
CA SER A 169 17.45 -24.11 -0.45
C SER A 169 17.96 -24.99 -1.59
N GLY A 170 19.25 -25.31 -1.56
CA GLY A 170 19.93 -26.12 -2.59
C GLY A 170 20.15 -25.34 -3.89
N ASP A 171 20.06 -26.03 -5.02
CA ASP A 171 20.29 -25.47 -6.37
C ASP A 171 19.05 -24.73 -6.94
N LYS A 172 18.02 -24.49 -6.12
CA LYS A 172 16.75 -23.90 -6.57
C LYS A 172 16.81 -22.39 -6.75
N ALA A 173 17.71 -21.72 -6.05
CA ALA A 173 17.91 -20.28 -6.13
C ALA A 173 19.38 -19.90 -5.93
N PRO A 174 19.83 -18.74 -6.44
CA PRO A 174 21.20 -18.25 -6.26
C PRO A 174 21.57 -18.05 -4.77
N MET A 175 20.57 -17.79 -3.94
CA MET A 175 20.74 -17.58 -2.51
C MET A 175 19.47 -17.98 -1.75
N ILE A 176 19.64 -18.51 -0.54
CA ILE A 176 18.50 -18.82 0.34
C ILE A 176 17.80 -17.52 0.75
N ALA A 177 16.51 -17.45 0.47
CA ALA A 177 15.70 -16.29 0.82
C ALA A 177 15.19 -16.40 2.26
N SER A 178 15.33 -15.31 3.01
CA SER A 178 14.89 -15.19 4.39
C SER A 178 14.57 -13.75 4.74
N PHE A 179 13.78 -13.58 5.78
CA PHE A 179 13.49 -12.29 6.39
C PHE A 179 13.45 -12.41 7.91
N SER A 180 13.74 -11.31 8.58
CA SER A 180 13.60 -11.14 10.02
C SER A 180 12.40 -10.26 10.33
N PHE A 181 11.68 -10.50 11.41
CA PHE A 181 10.49 -9.74 11.75
C PHE A 181 10.29 -9.53 13.24
N GLY A 182 9.42 -8.59 13.60
CA GLY A 182 8.95 -8.36 14.96
C GLY A 182 7.51 -7.82 14.92
N CYS A 183 6.64 -8.43 15.72
CA CYS A 183 5.24 -8.04 15.81
C CYS A 183 5.00 -7.16 17.05
N SER A 184 4.01 -6.27 16.97
CA SER A 184 3.55 -5.47 18.09
C SER A 184 2.06 -5.19 17.94
N ARG A 185 1.29 -5.53 18.98
CA ARG A 185 -0.09 -5.09 19.09
C ARG A 185 -0.13 -3.59 19.38
N VAL A 186 -1.07 -2.91 18.76
CA VAL A 186 -1.30 -1.47 18.88
C VAL A 186 -2.77 -1.22 19.20
N ASP A 187 -3.02 -0.44 20.24
CA ASP A 187 -4.37 -0.01 20.62
C ASP A 187 -4.40 1.51 20.79
N PRO A 188 -4.92 2.24 19.77
CA PRO A 188 -4.97 3.70 19.83
C PRO A 188 -5.78 4.25 21.01
N LEU A 189 -6.79 3.50 21.48
CA LEU A 189 -7.63 3.92 22.62
C LEU A 189 -6.98 3.63 23.97
N ALA A 190 -6.04 2.70 24.05
CA ALA A 190 -5.25 2.42 25.26
C ALA A 190 -4.12 3.44 25.49
N GLY A 191 -3.93 4.39 24.57
CA GLY A 191 -2.91 5.43 24.68
C GLY A 191 -1.60 5.10 23.96
N ASP A 192 -1.58 4.06 23.14
CA ASP A 192 -0.42 3.75 22.29
C ASP A 192 -0.14 4.89 21.33
N THR A 193 1.14 5.10 21.03
CA THR A 193 1.58 6.11 20.08
C THR A 193 2.24 5.46 18.86
N ARG A 194 2.18 6.14 17.70
CA ARG A 194 2.88 5.69 16.49
C ARG A 194 4.37 5.48 16.72
N ARG A 195 4.98 6.30 17.58
CA ARG A 195 6.39 6.16 17.93
C ARG A 195 6.66 4.87 18.71
N GLN A 196 5.74 4.46 19.59
CA GLN A 196 5.83 3.19 20.32
C GLN A 196 5.65 2.02 19.37
N MET A 197 4.63 2.05 18.51
CA MET A 197 4.41 1.04 17.47
C MET A 197 5.69 0.72 16.70
N THR A 198 6.32 1.74 16.12
CA THR A 198 7.55 1.57 15.35
C THR A 198 8.68 1.03 16.18
N LYS A 199 8.91 1.60 17.39
CA LYS A 199 10.03 1.19 18.26
C LYS A 199 9.90 -0.23 18.79
N ASP A 200 8.71 -0.67 19.15
CA ASP A 200 8.52 -1.98 19.78
C ASP A 200 8.66 -3.10 18.74
N ALA A 201 8.09 -2.94 17.56
CA ALA A 201 8.25 -3.88 16.48
C ALA A 201 9.69 -3.93 15.95
N ASP A 202 10.35 -2.78 15.73
CA ASP A 202 11.75 -2.69 15.32
C ASP A 202 12.69 -3.35 16.34
N ARG A 203 12.47 -3.09 17.64
CA ARG A 203 13.25 -3.73 18.73
C ARG A 203 13.11 -5.27 18.73
N LYS A 204 11.89 -5.79 18.49
CA LYS A 204 11.65 -7.23 18.40
C LYS A 204 12.31 -7.82 17.15
N MET A 205 12.17 -7.17 16.00
CA MET A 205 12.84 -7.55 14.76
C MET A 205 14.38 -7.59 14.94
N TYR A 206 14.96 -6.58 15.57
CA TYR A 206 16.41 -6.55 15.83
C TYR A 206 16.87 -7.70 16.74
N ARG A 207 16.09 -8.04 17.79
CA ARG A 207 16.37 -9.21 18.64
C ARG A 207 16.28 -10.50 17.82
N TYR A 208 15.29 -10.61 16.97
CA TYR A 208 15.13 -11.73 16.05
C TYR A 208 16.37 -11.90 15.15
N LYS A 209 16.84 -10.80 14.52
CA LYS A 209 18.09 -10.80 13.73
C LYS A 209 19.30 -11.29 14.50
N LEU A 210 19.40 -10.94 15.78
CA LEU A 210 20.53 -11.39 16.63
C LEU A 210 20.46 -12.88 16.94
N MET A 211 19.28 -13.43 17.19
CA MET A 211 19.07 -14.85 17.50
C MET A 211 19.24 -15.75 16.30
N TYR A 212 18.82 -15.30 15.12
CA TYR A 212 18.81 -16.08 13.88
C TYR A 212 19.85 -15.57 12.85
N ARG A 213 20.87 -14.83 13.27
CA ARG A 213 22.03 -14.58 12.41
C ARG A 213 22.60 -15.93 11.98
N VAL A 214 22.08 -16.41 10.87
CA VAL A 214 22.68 -17.52 10.11
C VAL A 214 24.05 -17.02 9.66
N GLN A 215 25.10 -17.66 10.13
CA GLN A 215 26.49 -17.46 9.74
C GLN A 215 26.67 -17.58 8.24
#